data_38dc6d731f24473d71389518f23c8edd
#
_entry.id   38dc6d731f24473d71389518f23c8edd
#
_cell.length_a   1.000
_cell.length_b   1.000
_cell.length_c   1.000
_cell.angle_alpha   90.00
_cell.angle_beta   90.00
_cell.angle_gamma   90.00
#
_symmetry.space_group_name_H-M   'P 1'
#
loop_
_entity.id
_entity.type
_entity.pdbx_description
1 polymer ?
#
loop_
_entity_poly.entity_id
_entity_poly.type
_entity_poly.pdbx_seq_one_letter_code
_entity_poly.pdbx_strand_id
1 'polypeptide(L)'
;HAGVGAAIPDALNEYRLQRLKELGCNAIRTSHNPATPALLDLCDSMGFMVVEENRLMGINTEHIALLERMIRRDRNHPSIIAWSVGNEEWGIEGKECGEQIARTMTDYCHIIDPTRVTSVGVSGGRNIARGVDVVGYNYFVQNDVDAEMVRYANRVAMGSEETSGCGTRGVYFDSERDKGRMPSFNRTGFNGDTTVMNVIGRGWRFYEERPHLAGLFYWTGFDYRGEPNPLKYPATGSQFGIMDYCGFAKDEFYYLKALWCDEPSLHLLPHWNLAGHEGEEVEVWAYTNCDEVELFVNGKSMGQQRIERGDYGRWRVIYTPGELSAVGYRNGEATYLALHNTVATANSVETSEARLQRDDCRVVDIRLMCDGAFVPTACDRLRVAVADGVEIVGWGNGDSAFKYRERPSRGDKEFIIEAFNGCAQLILRGAGDISVEIVQ
;
A
#
# COMPACT_ATOMS: atom_id res chain seq x y z
N HIS A 1 0.11 10.77 -5.93
CA HIS A 1 -1.30 10.42 -6.07
C HIS A 1 -1.76 10.55 -7.53
N ALA A 2 -2.67 9.70 -7.98
CA ALA A 2 -3.11 9.68 -9.37
C ALA A 2 -3.75 11.01 -9.82
N GLY A 3 -4.64 11.59 -9.03
CA GLY A 3 -5.42 12.76 -9.39
C GLY A 3 -4.67 14.10 -9.34
N VAL A 4 -3.70 14.23 -8.44
CA VAL A 4 -3.04 15.52 -8.14
C VAL A 4 -1.51 15.50 -8.26
N GLY A 5 -0.92 14.37 -8.65
CA GLY A 5 0.53 14.23 -8.79
C GLY A 5 1.27 14.33 -7.45
N ALA A 6 2.38 15.08 -7.41
CA ALA A 6 3.24 15.20 -6.24
C ALA A 6 2.83 16.34 -5.28
N ALA A 7 2.10 17.35 -5.77
CA ALA A 7 1.58 18.44 -4.92
C ALA A 7 0.28 18.01 -4.24
N ILE A 8 0.42 17.23 -3.19
CA ILE A 8 -0.71 16.60 -2.48
C ILE A 8 -1.29 17.59 -1.47
N PRO A 9 -2.62 17.89 -1.51
CA PRO A 9 -3.32 18.64 -0.47
C PRO A 9 -3.22 17.95 0.91
N ASP A 10 -3.30 18.72 1.99
CA ASP A 10 -3.18 18.18 3.35
C ASP A 10 -4.32 17.23 3.71
N ALA A 11 -5.55 17.50 3.27
CA ALA A 11 -6.68 16.61 3.42
C ALA A 11 -6.45 15.25 2.74
N LEU A 12 -5.77 15.23 1.58
CA LEU A 12 -5.44 13.96 0.91
C LEU A 12 -4.33 13.20 1.64
N ASN A 13 -3.38 13.88 2.29
CA ASN A 13 -2.42 13.24 3.20
C ASN A 13 -3.15 12.60 4.39
N GLU A 14 -4.10 13.32 4.99
CA GLU A 14 -4.93 12.78 6.07
C GLU A 14 -5.72 11.54 5.63
N TYR A 15 -6.39 11.60 4.47
CA TYR A 15 -7.09 10.45 3.89
C TYR A 15 -6.15 9.22 3.77
N ARG A 16 -4.96 9.41 3.24
CA ARG A 16 -3.97 8.31 3.09
C ARG A 16 -3.53 7.75 4.44
N LEU A 17 -3.31 8.58 5.43
CA LEU A 17 -2.97 8.13 6.79
C LEU A 17 -4.15 7.40 7.44
N GLN A 18 -5.41 7.86 7.23
CA GLN A 18 -6.59 7.13 7.70
C GLN A 18 -6.67 5.72 7.08
N ARG A 19 -6.37 5.59 5.78
CA ARG A 19 -6.31 4.26 5.12
C ARG A 19 -5.24 3.37 5.73
N LEU A 20 -4.06 3.90 6.08
CA LEU A 20 -3.00 3.16 6.79
C LEU A 20 -3.44 2.78 8.22
N LYS A 21 -4.16 3.64 8.93
CA LYS A 21 -4.73 3.30 10.25
C LYS A 21 -5.77 2.20 10.17
N GLU A 22 -6.64 2.23 9.17
CA GLU A 22 -7.63 1.17 8.92
C GLU A 22 -6.97 -0.19 8.67
N LEU A 23 -5.80 -0.18 8.04
CA LEU A 23 -4.95 -1.36 7.85
C LEU A 23 -4.37 -1.91 9.16
N GLY A 24 -4.31 -1.10 10.23
CA GLY A 24 -3.62 -1.41 11.48
C GLY A 24 -2.16 -0.95 11.52
N CYS A 25 -1.72 -0.16 10.54
CA CYS A 25 -0.35 0.38 10.47
C CYS A 25 -0.10 1.35 11.64
N ASN A 26 1.05 1.19 12.31
CA ASN A 26 1.46 2.04 13.45
C ASN A 26 2.70 2.89 13.16
N ALA A 27 3.39 2.65 12.05
CA ALA A 27 4.61 3.36 11.69
C ALA A 27 4.68 3.61 10.18
N ILE A 28 5.35 4.70 9.79
CA ILE A 28 5.68 5.01 8.40
C ILE A 28 7.15 5.38 8.26
N ARG A 29 7.72 5.13 7.10
CA ARG A 29 9.00 5.65 6.67
C ARG A 29 8.77 6.61 5.50
N THR A 30 9.35 7.81 5.57
CA THR A 30 9.14 8.86 4.56
C THR A 30 10.07 8.69 3.36
N SER A 31 9.93 7.59 2.68
CA SER A 31 10.81 7.21 1.56
C SER A 31 10.50 8.01 0.28
N HIS A 32 11.46 8.61 -0.37
CA HIS A 32 12.86 8.79 0.03
C HIS A 32 13.17 10.29 0.10
N ASN A 33 12.40 11.01 0.86
CA ASN A 33 12.55 12.46 1.03
C ASN A 33 11.92 12.88 2.37
N PRO A 34 12.37 14.00 2.94
CA PRO A 34 11.74 14.57 4.11
C PRO A 34 10.25 14.84 3.89
N ALA A 35 9.44 14.49 4.87
CA ALA A 35 8.00 14.76 4.86
C ALA A 35 7.70 16.27 4.82
N THR A 36 6.47 16.61 4.40
CA THR A 36 5.95 17.97 4.64
C THR A 36 5.64 18.14 6.14
N PRO A 37 5.80 19.34 6.72
CA PRO A 37 5.42 19.57 8.12
C PRO A 37 3.96 19.17 8.42
N ALA A 38 3.04 19.42 7.50
CA ALA A 38 1.63 19.04 7.66
C ALA A 38 1.43 17.51 7.76
N LEU A 39 2.24 16.71 7.06
CA LEU A 39 2.20 15.25 7.20
C LEU A 39 2.70 14.81 8.59
N LEU A 40 3.74 15.46 9.11
CA LEU A 40 4.25 15.17 10.46
C LEU A 40 3.26 15.59 11.55
N ASP A 41 2.60 16.76 11.42
CA ASP A 41 1.50 17.19 12.31
C ASP A 41 0.38 16.12 12.36
N LEU A 42 0.03 15.56 11.20
CA LEU A 42 -0.96 14.49 11.13
C LEU A 42 -0.44 13.20 11.78
N CYS A 43 0.82 12.84 11.58
CA CYS A 43 1.44 11.68 12.25
C CYS A 43 1.42 11.85 13.78
N ASP A 44 1.76 13.05 14.29
CA ASP A 44 1.72 13.37 15.71
C ASP A 44 0.29 13.18 16.26
N SER A 45 -0.72 13.76 15.60
CA SER A 45 -2.11 13.71 16.06
C SER A 45 -2.76 12.35 15.94
N MET A 46 -2.39 11.56 14.92
CA MET A 46 -2.94 10.23 14.64
C MET A 46 -2.15 9.10 15.31
N GLY A 47 -1.03 9.39 15.97
CA GLY A 47 -0.22 8.41 16.69
C GLY A 47 0.53 7.44 15.77
N PHE A 48 1.16 7.95 14.71
CA PHE A 48 2.13 7.20 13.92
C PHE A 48 3.54 7.40 14.46
N MET A 49 4.35 6.36 14.44
CA MET A 49 5.80 6.45 14.54
C MET A 49 6.38 6.73 13.15
N VAL A 50 7.39 7.60 13.07
CA VAL A 50 7.98 8.02 11.79
C VAL A 50 9.48 7.77 11.78
N VAL A 51 9.96 7.08 10.76
CA VAL A 51 11.37 7.12 10.35
C VAL A 51 11.49 8.19 9.26
N GLU A 52 12.00 9.35 9.63
CA GLU A 52 12.15 10.51 8.74
C GLU A 52 13.44 10.38 7.94
N GLU A 53 13.35 10.45 6.59
CA GLU A 53 14.48 10.13 5.74
C GLU A 53 15.07 11.32 4.99
N ASN A 54 16.38 11.44 5.06
CA ASN A 54 17.20 12.27 4.19
C ASN A 54 17.64 11.46 2.96
N ARG A 55 17.26 11.92 1.77
CA ARG A 55 17.46 11.14 0.53
C ARG A 55 18.91 10.85 0.18
N LEU A 56 19.82 11.81 0.38
CA LEU A 56 21.18 11.77 -0.15
C LEU A 56 22.22 11.60 0.95
N MET A 57 23.09 10.60 0.82
CA MET A 57 24.25 10.45 1.68
C MET A 57 25.43 11.23 1.15
N GLY A 58 26.07 12.00 2.01
CA GLY A 58 27.28 12.75 1.69
C GLY A 58 27.70 13.66 2.83
N ILE A 59 28.99 14.00 2.85
CA ILE A 59 29.59 14.82 3.91
C ILE A 59 30.12 16.17 3.39
N ASN A 60 29.84 16.51 2.13
CA ASN A 60 30.12 17.85 1.64
C ASN A 60 29.13 18.86 2.27
N THR A 61 29.43 20.14 2.15
CA THR A 61 28.68 21.22 2.77
C THR A 61 27.19 21.20 2.42
N GLU A 62 26.86 20.86 1.17
CA GLU A 62 25.47 20.85 0.69
C GLU A 62 24.67 19.69 1.31
N HIS A 63 25.22 18.46 1.30
CA HIS A 63 24.53 17.30 1.87
C HIS A 63 24.33 17.45 3.38
N ILE A 64 25.35 17.90 4.11
CA ILE A 64 25.23 18.15 5.54
C ILE A 64 24.20 19.26 5.83
N ALA A 65 24.16 20.33 5.01
CA ALA A 65 23.16 21.38 5.17
C ALA A 65 21.72 20.91 4.88
N LEU A 66 21.53 19.94 3.97
CA LEU A 66 20.21 19.32 3.74
C LEU A 66 19.76 18.52 4.96
N LEU A 67 20.62 17.66 5.49
CA LEU A 67 20.39 16.87 6.69
C LEU A 67 20.07 17.78 7.90
N GLU A 68 20.87 18.81 8.12
CA GLU A 68 20.68 19.77 9.21
C GLU A 68 19.31 20.49 9.10
N ARG A 69 18.96 20.95 7.91
CA ARG A 69 17.66 21.62 7.69
C ARG A 69 16.48 20.72 8.00
N MET A 70 16.54 19.45 7.58
CA MET A 70 15.52 18.45 7.91
C MET A 70 15.38 18.31 9.43
N ILE A 71 16.46 17.98 10.14
CA ILE A 71 16.43 17.74 11.59
C ILE A 71 15.98 19.00 12.36
N ARG A 72 16.54 20.20 12.04
CA ARG A 72 16.15 21.43 12.73
C ARG A 72 14.70 21.82 12.50
N ARG A 73 14.15 21.54 11.31
CA ARG A 73 12.75 21.79 11.01
C ARG A 73 11.83 20.86 11.82
N ASP A 74 12.20 19.56 11.88
CA ASP A 74 11.25 18.50 12.23
C ASP A 74 11.47 17.90 13.62
N ARG A 75 12.59 18.17 14.32
CA ARG A 75 12.93 17.55 15.62
C ARG A 75 11.94 17.77 16.76
N ASN A 76 11.01 18.68 16.60
CA ASN A 76 9.96 18.92 17.60
C ASN A 76 8.71 18.04 17.40
N HIS A 77 8.65 17.23 16.32
CA HIS A 77 7.57 16.26 16.12
C HIS A 77 7.81 15.01 16.98
N PRO A 78 6.91 14.70 17.94
CA PRO A 78 7.06 13.53 18.80
C PRO A 78 6.87 12.19 18.05
N SER A 79 6.24 12.22 16.89
CA SER A 79 6.08 11.03 16.03
C SER A 79 7.42 10.50 15.47
N ILE A 80 8.41 11.36 15.26
CA ILE A 80 9.70 10.95 14.71
C ILE A 80 10.48 10.15 15.74
N ILE A 81 10.80 8.88 15.42
CA ILE A 81 11.54 7.98 16.28
C ILE A 81 13.00 7.78 15.84
N ALA A 82 13.29 8.01 14.56
CA ALA A 82 14.64 7.84 14.01
C ALA A 82 14.86 8.76 12.80
N TRP A 83 16.11 9.16 12.60
CA TRP A 83 16.59 9.87 11.42
C TRP A 83 17.25 8.89 10.46
N SER A 84 16.68 8.66 9.28
CA SER A 84 17.33 7.88 8.23
C SER A 84 18.27 8.77 7.43
N VAL A 85 19.55 8.43 7.43
CA VAL A 85 20.60 9.23 6.76
C VAL A 85 20.72 8.93 5.27
N GLY A 86 20.04 7.92 4.75
CA GLY A 86 19.99 7.59 3.33
C GLY A 86 19.42 6.20 3.04
N ASN A 87 19.42 5.84 1.75
CA ASN A 87 18.85 4.59 1.26
C ASN A 87 19.63 4.05 0.07
N GLU A 88 20.03 2.77 0.13
CA GLU A 88 20.58 1.99 -0.99
C GLU A 88 21.69 2.69 -1.79
N GLU A 89 22.70 3.16 -1.13
CA GLU A 89 23.83 3.80 -1.80
C GLU A 89 24.81 2.74 -2.33
N TRP A 90 24.38 1.98 -3.31
CA TRP A 90 25.10 0.81 -3.85
C TRP A 90 26.57 1.09 -4.20
N GLY A 91 26.87 2.32 -4.61
CA GLY A 91 28.24 2.74 -4.91
C GLY A 91 29.20 2.71 -3.72
N ILE A 92 28.70 2.80 -2.49
CA ILE A 92 29.48 2.92 -1.25
C ILE A 92 29.07 1.93 -0.15
N GLU A 93 27.94 1.24 -0.24
CA GLU A 93 27.43 0.37 0.83
C GLU A 93 28.46 -0.66 1.33
N GLY A 94 29.17 -1.32 0.43
CA GLY A 94 30.19 -2.32 0.73
C GLY A 94 31.60 -1.76 0.94
N LYS A 95 31.77 -0.43 1.03
CA LYS A 95 33.08 0.22 1.10
C LYS A 95 33.32 0.88 2.45
N GLU A 96 34.60 0.98 2.87
CA GLU A 96 34.98 1.67 4.08
C GLU A 96 34.61 3.16 4.06
N CYS A 97 34.70 3.82 2.91
CA CYS A 97 34.26 5.21 2.78
C CYS A 97 32.75 5.37 3.06
N GLY A 98 31.91 4.37 2.73
CA GLY A 98 30.49 4.38 3.06
C GLY A 98 30.24 4.33 4.57
N GLU A 99 30.99 3.49 5.31
CA GLU A 99 30.95 3.47 6.77
C GLU A 99 31.35 4.83 7.36
N GLN A 100 32.42 5.42 6.86
CA GLN A 100 32.93 6.73 7.33
C GLN A 100 31.92 7.86 7.07
N ILE A 101 31.28 7.85 5.89
CA ILE A 101 30.21 8.81 5.55
C ILE A 101 29.02 8.65 6.49
N ALA A 102 28.51 7.42 6.65
CA ALA A 102 27.38 7.13 7.53
C ALA A 102 27.67 7.55 8.98
N ARG A 103 28.86 7.23 9.50
CA ARG A 103 29.30 7.60 10.84
C ARG A 103 29.37 9.11 11.02
N THR A 104 29.95 9.82 10.06
CA THR A 104 30.05 11.30 10.12
C THR A 104 28.64 11.93 10.12
N MET A 105 27.72 11.42 9.30
CA MET A 105 26.33 11.90 9.29
C MET A 105 25.61 11.58 10.61
N THR A 106 25.80 10.38 11.15
CA THR A 106 25.26 9.95 12.46
C THR A 106 25.78 10.86 13.59
N ASP A 107 27.09 11.07 13.68
CA ASP A 107 27.68 11.95 14.69
C ASP A 107 27.13 13.37 14.59
N TYR A 108 26.94 13.86 13.35
CA TYR A 108 26.34 15.18 13.12
C TYR A 108 24.85 15.23 13.53
N CYS A 109 24.07 14.17 13.27
CA CYS A 109 22.71 14.06 13.76
C CYS A 109 22.66 14.16 15.29
N HIS A 110 23.51 13.43 16.01
CA HIS A 110 23.56 13.44 17.48
C HIS A 110 24.01 14.80 18.06
N ILE A 111 24.80 15.58 17.32
CA ILE A 111 25.12 16.96 17.72
C ILE A 111 23.90 17.86 17.65
N ILE A 112 23.02 17.69 16.64
CA ILE A 112 21.83 18.53 16.42
C ILE A 112 20.67 18.05 17.25
N ASP A 113 20.48 16.73 17.34
CA ASP A 113 19.41 16.06 18.09
C ASP A 113 19.96 14.79 18.78
N PRO A 114 20.39 14.89 20.03
CA PRO A 114 20.90 13.75 20.80
C PRO A 114 19.79 12.80 21.31
N THR A 115 18.53 13.07 21.00
CA THR A 115 17.38 12.35 21.57
C THR A 115 16.89 11.19 20.70
N ARG A 116 17.32 11.13 19.43
CA ARG A 116 16.89 10.13 18.46
C ARG A 116 18.07 9.38 17.86
N VAL A 117 17.79 8.12 17.54
CA VAL A 117 18.74 7.24 16.83
C VAL A 117 18.78 7.55 15.34
N THR A 118 19.86 7.12 14.70
CA THR A 118 20.00 7.17 13.24
C THR A 118 19.80 5.81 12.60
N SER A 119 19.37 5.79 11.35
CA SER A 119 19.20 4.59 10.53
C SER A 119 19.67 4.81 9.10
N VAL A 120 19.80 3.72 8.34
CA VAL A 120 20.01 3.71 6.89
C VAL A 120 19.42 2.45 6.29
N GLY A 121 18.75 2.55 5.15
CA GLY A 121 18.29 1.38 4.39
C GLY A 121 19.44 0.78 3.58
N VAL A 122 19.73 -0.53 3.76
CA VAL A 122 20.81 -1.23 3.06
C VAL A 122 20.29 -2.42 2.25
N SER A 123 20.81 -2.59 1.05
CA SER A 123 20.48 -3.72 0.17
C SER A 123 21.65 -4.69 -0.04
N GLY A 124 22.25 -5.15 1.07
CA GLY A 124 23.35 -6.12 1.09
C GLY A 124 24.74 -5.53 1.38
N GLY A 125 24.86 -4.23 1.46
CA GLY A 125 26.13 -3.54 1.77
C GLY A 125 26.41 -3.45 3.27
N ARG A 126 27.39 -4.24 3.76
CA ARG A 126 27.65 -4.42 5.19
C ARG A 126 28.39 -3.28 5.87
N ASN A 127 29.15 -2.47 5.12
CA ASN A 127 30.04 -1.47 5.73
C ASN A 127 29.25 -0.26 6.21
N ILE A 128 28.36 0.27 5.38
CA ILE A 128 27.54 1.45 5.72
C ILE A 128 26.69 1.22 6.98
N ALA A 129 26.20 -0.01 7.18
CA ALA A 129 25.44 -0.43 8.35
C ALA A 129 26.20 -0.29 9.69
N ARG A 130 27.52 -0.15 9.67
CA ARG A 130 28.35 0.05 10.88
C ARG A 130 28.42 1.51 11.33
N GLY A 131 27.98 2.40 10.47
CA GLY A 131 28.02 3.85 10.72
C GLY A 131 26.76 4.41 11.35
N VAL A 132 25.71 3.60 11.62
CA VAL A 132 24.42 4.04 12.16
C VAL A 132 24.05 3.26 13.43
N ASP A 133 23.07 3.77 14.19
CA ASP A 133 22.60 3.14 15.42
C ASP A 133 21.68 1.95 15.14
N VAL A 134 20.79 2.08 14.17
CA VAL A 134 19.79 1.06 13.78
C VAL A 134 19.95 0.73 12.31
N VAL A 135 20.18 -0.53 12.00
CA VAL A 135 20.26 -0.98 10.60
C VAL A 135 18.89 -1.22 10.03
N GLY A 136 18.60 -0.60 8.88
CA GLY A 136 17.43 -0.90 8.06
C GLY A 136 17.79 -1.89 6.97
N TYR A 137 17.34 -3.13 7.06
CA TYR A 137 17.48 -4.08 5.96
C TYR A 137 16.41 -3.85 4.90
N ASN A 138 16.84 -3.59 3.67
CA ASN A 138 15.95 -3.62 2.51
C ASN A 138 15.98 -5.02 1.93
N TYR A 139 14.82 -5.69 1.95
CA TYR A 139 14.61 -7.05 1.45
C TYR A 139 15.47 -8.12 2.15
N PHE A 140 14.89 -8.81 3.10
CA PHE A 140 15.58 -9.89 3.83
C PHE A 140 16.24 -10.92 2.90
N VAL A 141 15.69 -11.13 1.70
CA VAL A 141 16.26 -12.03 0.67
C VAL A 141 17.58 -11.54 0.07
N GLN A 142 17.89 -10.26 0.17
CA GLN A 142 19.15 -9.65 -0.30
C GLN A 142 20.20 -9.53 0.80
N ASN A 143 19.78 -9.69 2.05
CA ASN A 143 20.61 -9.53 3.23
C ASN A 143 20.72 -10.85 4.01
N ASP A 144 21.90 -11.23 4.42
CA ASP A 144 22.10 -12.37 5.32
C ASP A 144 21.87 -11.93 6.78
N VAL A 145 20.58 -11.59 7.08
CA VAL A 145 20.18 -10.95 8.33
C VAL A 145 20.60 -11.78 9.54
N ASP A 146 20.37 -13.10 9.51
CA ASP A 146 20.68 -13.98 10.63
C ASP A 146 22.19 -14.04 10.92
N ALA A 147 23.01 -14.19 9.88
CA ALA A 147 24.47 -14.19 10.04
C ALA A 147 25.00 -12.83 10.51
N GLU A 148 24.43 -11.72 10.02
CA GLU A 148 24.80 -10.37 10.49
C GLU A 148 24.40 -10.14 11.95
N MET A 149 23.25 -10.62 12.39
CA MET A 149 22.83 -10.53 13.79
C MET A 149 23.69 -11.40 14.73
N VAL A 150 24.16 -12.55 14.27
CA VAL A 150 25.11 -13.37 15.01
C VAL A 150 26.48 -12.66 15.08
N ARG A 151 26.95 -12.12 13.96
CA ARG A 151 28.26 -11.43 13.87
C ARG A 151 28.32 -10.15 14.72
N TYR A 152 27.20 -9.45 14.82
CA TYR A 152 27.05 -8.19 15.54
C TYR A 152 25.94 -8.29 16.59
N ALA A 153 26.17 -9.08 17.63
CA ALA A 153 25.15 -9.49 18.63
C ALA A 153 24.45 -8.32 19.35
N ASN A 154 25.05 -7.13 19.39
CA ASN A 154 24.44 -5.94 20.02
C ASN A 154 23.80 -4.98 19.00
N ARG A 155 23.70 -5.36 17.72
CA ARG A 155 23.12 -4.53 16.69
C ARG A 155 21.61 -4.48 16.85
N VAL A 156 21.04 -3.28 16.78
CA VAL A 156 19.59 -3.08 16.61
C VAL A 156 19.29 -3.00 15.12
N ALA A 157 18.26 -3.69 14.68
CA ALA A 157 17.89 -3.73 13.26
C ALA A 157 16.39 -3.83 13.06
N MET A 158 15.95 -3.41 11.88
CA MET A 158 14.56 -3.50 11.39
C MET A 158 14.54 -3.79 9.89
N GLY A 159 13.43 -4.24 9.36
CA GLY A 159 13.17 -4.22 7.91
C GLY A 159 12.76 -2.82 7.48
N SER A 160 13.59 -2.13 6.73
CA SER A 160 13.29 -0.77 6.26
C SER A 160 12.53 -0.74 4.94
N GLU A 161 12.66 -1.79 4.12
CA GLU A 161 11.84 -2.05 2.93
C GLU A 161 11.65 -3.56 2.74
N GLU A 162 10.41 -3.99 2.75
CA GLU A 162 10.01 -5.38 2.47
C GLU A 162 8.77 -5.33 1.60
N THR A 163 8.61 -6.13 0.82
CA THR A 163 8.83 -7.31 0.08
C THR A 163 8.67 -6.98 -1.41
N SER A 164 8.17 -5.77 -1.72
CA SER A 164 7.82 -5.28 -3.07
C SER A 164 6.96 -6.31 -3.82
N GLY A 165 5.91 -6.76 -3.17
CA GLY A 165 4.94 -7.66 -3.80
C GLY A 165 4.17 -6.92 -4.90
N CYS A 166 4.00 -7.56 -6.05
CA CYS A 166 3.33 -6.96 -7.20
C CYS A 166 1.91 -7.47 -7.36
N GLY A 167 0.99 -6.58 -7.68
CA GLY A 167 -0.39 -6.90 -8.01
C GLY A 167 -1.18 -5.67 -8.41
N THR A 168 -2.15 -5.84 -9.28
CA THR A 168 -3.09 -4.78 -9.67
C THR A 168 -4.46 -5.10 -9.10
N ARG A 169 -5.09 -4.13 -8.45
CA ARG A 169 -6.41 -4.27 -7.83
C ARG A 169 -7.45 -4.88 -8.80
N GLY A 170 -8.01 -6.04 -8.42
CA GLY A 170 -9.06 -6.72 -9.16
C GLY A 170 -8.62 -7.36 -10.50
N VAL A 171 -7.33 -7.59 -10.71
CA VAL A 171 -6.79 -8.33 -11.86
C VAL A 171 -6.24 -9.66 -11.36
N TYR A 172 -6.77 -10.77 -11.85
CA TYR A 172 -6.40 -12.12 -11.37
C TYR A 172 -5.84 -13.03 -12.45
N PHE A 173 -6.04 -12.69 -13.72
CA PHE A 173 -5.59 -13.45 -14.87
C PHE A 173 -4.87 -12.56 -15.87
N ASP A 174 -3.92 -13.12 -16.60
CA ASP A 174 -3.31 -12.44 -17.73
C ASP A 174 -4.30 -12.32 -18.88
N SER A 175 -4.46 -11.12 -19.40
CA SER A 175 -5.28 -10.85 -20.58
C SER A 175 -4.73 -9.67 -21.39
N GLU A 176 -5.12 -9.56 -22.66
CA GLU A 176 -4.76 -8.40 -23.49
C GLU A 176 -5.35 -7.10 -22.94
N ARG A 177 -6.52 -7.15 -22.29
CA ARG A 177 -7.12 -6.02 -21.56
C ARG A 177 -6.19 -5.53 -20.44
N ASP A 178 -5.51 -6.45 -19.78
CA ASP A 178 -4.73 -6.18 -18.58
C ASP A 178 -3.23 -5.99 -18.85
N LYS A 179 -2.87 -5.75 -20.11
CA LYS A 179 -1.50 -5.48 -20.52
C LYS A 179 -0.90 -4.31 -19.73
N GLY A 180 0.24 -4.55 -19.07
CA GLY A 180 0.90 -3.58 -18.17
C GLY A 180 0.35 -3.60 -16.75
N ARG A 181 -0.48 -4.58 -16.42
CA ARG A 181 -0.98 -4.88 -15.07
C ARG A 181 -0.50 -6.26 -14.64
N MET A 182 -0.37 -6.47 -13.34
CA MET A 182 0.07 -7.73 -12.76
C MET A 182 -1.13 -8.43 -12.13
N PRO A 183 -1.35 -9.73 -12.39
CA PRO A 183 -2.35 -10.48 -11.66
C PRO A 183 -2.10 -10.41 -10.15
N SER A 184 -3.19 -10.33 -9.38
CA SER A 184 -3.18 -10.40 -7.91
C SER A 184 -2.71 -11.79 -7.43
N PHE A 185 -3.11 -12.23 -6.25
CA PHE A 185 -2.52 -13.33 -5.50
C PHE A 185 -1.11 -13.04 -4.96
N ASN A 186 -0.55 -11.90 -5.28
CA ASN A 186 0.73 -11.35 -4.80
C ASN A 186 1.86 -12.40 -4.73
N ARG A 187 2.01 -13.17 -5.81
CA ARG A 187 3.05 -14.19 -5.96
C ARG A 187 4.32 -13.66 -6.59
N THR A 188 4.27 -12.48 -7.16
CA THR A 188 5.38 -11.87 -7.88
C THR A 188 6.05 -10.82 -6.99
N GLY A 189 7.33 -10.98 -6.77
CA GLY A 189 8.18 -10.02 -6.08
C GLY A 189 8.87 -9.02 -7.01
N PHE A 190 9.73 -8.20 -6.42
CA PHE A 190 10.46 -7.11 -7.07
C PHE A 190 11.16 -7.49 -8.38
N ASN A 191 11.83 -8.64 -8.42
CA ASN A 191 12.58 -9.10 -9.60
C ASN A 191 11.73 -9.86 -10.64
N GLY A 192 10.42 -9.88 -10.47
CA GLY A 192 9.55 -10.75 -11.25
C GLY A 192 9.59 -12.23 -10.81
N ASP A 193 10.28 -12.52 -9.71
CA ASP A 193 10.28 -13.84 -9.11
C ASP A 193 8.86 -14.21 -8.65
N THR A 194 8.46 -15.43 -8.94
CA THR A 194 7.15 -15.95 -8.56
C THR A 194 7.27 -16.96 -7.43
N THR A 195 6.26 -17.00 -6.57
CA THR A 195 6.14 -17.99 -5.50
C THR A 195 4.72 -18.54 -5.43
N VAL A 196 4.56 -19.75 -4.92
CA VAL A 196 3.24 -20.33 -4.64
C VAL A 196 2.59 -19.73 -3.39
N MET A 197 3.34 -18.96 -2.60
CA MET A 197 2.88 -18.27 -1.40
C MET A 197 2.68 -16.77 -1.67
N ASN A 198 1.87 -16.13 -0.84
CA ASN A 198 1.77 -14.69 -0.78
C ASN A 198 3.14 -14.07 -0.39
N VAL A 199 3.69 -13.23 -1.24
CA VAL A 199 5.02 -12.58 -1.04
C VAL A 199 5.03 -11.69 0.20
N ILE A 200 3.94 -10.96 0.45
CA ILE A 200 3.77 -10.11 1.64
C ILE A 200 3.79 -10.97 2.91
N GLY A 201 3.07 -12.10 2.91
CA GLY A 201 3.05 -13.06 4.01
C GLY A 201 4.40 -13.70 4.29
N ARG A 202 5.19 -13.95 3.24
CA ARG A 202 6.57 -14.46 3.40
C ARG A 202 7.46 -13.46 4.14
N GLY A 203 7.36 -12.17 3.82
CA GLY A 203 8.06 -11.11 4.54
C GLY A 203 7.59 -11.01 5.99
N TRP A 204 6.27 -10.98 6.23
CA TRP A 204 5.73 -10.96 7.59
C TRP A 204 6.27 -12.09 8.45
N ARG A 205 6.18 -13.34 7.97
CA ARG A 205 6.65 -14.52 8.69
C ARG A 205 8.13 -14.44 9.03
N PHE A 206 8.97 -13.93 8.14
CA PHE A 206 10.40 -13.74 8.42
C PHE A 206 10.64 -12.89 9.66
N TYR A 207 9.93 -11.76 9.81
CA TYR A 207 10.10 -10.85 10.95
C TYR A 207 9.37 -11.36 12.20
N GLU A 208 8.21 -11.96 12.08
CA GLU A 208 7.47 -12.54 13.22
C GLU A 208 8.26 -13.62 13.94
N GLU A 209 9.02 -14.44 13.20
CA GLU A 209 9.90 -15.47 13.74
C GLU A 209 11.17 -14.90 14.39
N ARG A 210 11.43 -13.59 14.26
CA ARG A 210 12.64 -12.93 14.75
C ARG A 210 12.34 -11.75 15.68
N PRO A 211 11.88 -12.04 16.92
CA PRO A 211 11.45 -10.99 17.86
C PRO A 211 12.56 -10.03 18.31
N HIS A 212 13.80 -10.30 17.96
CA HIS A 212 14.95 -9.41 18.17
C HIS A 212 15.05 -8.30 17.10
N LEU A 213 14.30 -8.38 16.01
CA LEU A 213 14.15 -7.30 15.03
C LEU A 213 13.02 -6.38 15.45
N ALA A 214 13.20 -5.07 15.29
CA ALA A 214 12.26 -4.06 15.78
C ALA A 214 10.95 -3.96 14.96
N GLY A 215 10.80 -4.77 13.91
CA GLY A 215 9.65 -4.79 13.02
C GLY A 215 10.04 -4.57 11.56
N LEU A 216 9.06 -4.26 10.71
CA LEU A 216 9.31 -4.04 9.29
C LEU A 216 8.45 -2.91 8.72
N PHE A 217 8.94 -2.28 7.67
CA PHE A 217 8.21 -1.38 6.80
C PHE A 217 8.03 -2.05 5.44
N TYR A 218 6.78 -2.15 4.98
CA TYR A 218 6.53 -2.67 3.64
C TYR A 218 6.81 -1.62 2.56
N TRP A 219 7.44 -2.04 1.48
CA TRP A 219 7.52 -1.32 0.24
C TRP A 219 6.40 -1.78 -0.69
N THR A 220 5.26 -1.07 -0.80
CA THR A 220 5.00 0.20 -0.15
C THR A 220 3.50 0.33 0.18
N GLY A 221 3.09 1.35 0.90
CA GLY A 221 1.68 1.55 1.26
C GLY A 221 0.77 1.81 0.05
N PHE A 222 1.26 2.55 -0.95
CA PHE A 222 0.48 2.95 -2.13
C PHE A 222 1.30 2.77 -3.41
N ASP A 223 0.64 2.39 -4.50
CA ASP A 223 1.27 2.46 -5.82
C ASP A 223 1.78 3.87 -6.11
N TYR A 224 2.89 3.97 -6.84
CA TYR A 224 3.50 5.25 -7.21
C TYR A 224 3.97 5.23 -8.66
N ARG A 225 4.13 6.42 -9.24
CA ARG A 225 4.56 6.59 -10.63
C ARG A 225 6.07 6.78 -10.73
N GLY A 226 6.62 6.40 -11.88
CA GLY A 226 8.01 6.64 -12.26
C GLY A 226 8.89 5.40 -12.30
N GLU A 227 8.52 4.31 -11.63
CA GLU A 227 9.28 3.07 -11.57
C GLU A 227 8.37 1.88 -11.90
N PRO A 228 8.31 1.42 -13.16
CA PRO A 228 7.35 0.39 -13.57
C PRO A 228 7.81 -1.05 -13.29
N ASN A 229 8.92 -1.27 -12.58
CA ASN A 229 9.42 -2.61 -12.26
C ASN A 229 8.33 -3.50 -11.62
N PRO A 230 8.33 -4.83 -11.91
CA PRO A 230 9.18 -5.52 -12.91
C PRO A 230 8.65 -5.37 -14.35
N LEU A 231 7.58 -4.65 -14.56
CA LEU A 231 6.95 -4.44 -15.85
C LEU A 231 7.71 -3.42 -16.70
N LYS A 232 7.30 -3.38 -17.98
CA LYS A 232 7.72 -2.38 -18.97
C LYS A 232 6.50 -1.62 -19.45
N TYR A 233 6.71 -0.64 -20.34
CA TYR A 233 5.60 0.03 -21.02
C TYR A 233 4.56 -1.00 -21.53
N PRO A 234 3.25 -0.81 -21.32
CA PRO A 234 2.56 0.45 -20.97
C PRO A 234 2.48 0.80 -19.48
N ALA A 235 2.99 -0.01 -18.56
CA ALA A 235 3.04 0.36 -17.14
C ALA A 235 3.83 1.68 -16.97
N THR A 236 3.32 2.55 -16.10
CA THR A 236 3.85 3.91 -15.89
C THR A 236 4.30 4.15 -14.45
N GLY A 237 4.22 3.14 -13.62
CA GLY A 237 4.60 3.20 -12.23
C GLY A 237 4.58 1.82 -11.58
N SER A 238 4.97 1.77 -10.32
CA SER A 238 5.02 0.53 -9.54
C SER A 238 3.61 0.03 -9.23
N GLN A 239 3.54 -1.28 -8.97
CA GLN A 239 2.36 -1.97 -8.47
C GLN A 239 2.66 -2.65 -7.14
N PHE A 240 3.63 -2.11 -6.38
CA PHE A 240 4.10 -2.61 -5.08
C PHE A 240 3.20 -2.21 -3.92
N GLY A 241 2.30 -1.25 -4.14
CA GLY A 241 1.41 -0.73 -3.09
C GLY A 241 0.50 -1.80 -2.52
N ILE A 242 0.32 -1.77 -1.19
CA ILE A 242 -0.76 -2.50 -0.50
C ILE A 242 -2.13 -1.94 -0.93
N MET A 243 -2.14 -0.69 -1.32
CA MET A 243 -3.27 0.02 -1.94
C MET A 243 -2.85 0.57 -3.30
N ASP A 244 -3.82 0.82 -4.17
CA ASP A 244 -3.58 1.46 -5.46
C ASP A 244 -3.25 2.97 -5.34
N TYR A 245 -3.07 3.67 -6.46
CA TYR A 245 -2.74 5.10 -6.51
C TYR A 245 -3.73 6.01 -5.80
N CYS A 246 -4.99 5.59 -5.67
CA CYS A 246 -6.06 6.35 -5.05
C CYS A 246 -6.28 5.97 -3.58
N GLY A 247 -5.68 4.88 -3.12
CA GLY A 247 -5.88 4.36 -1.77
C GLY A 247 -6.98 3.30 -1.68
N PHE A 248 -7.47 2.79 -2.81
CA PHE A 248 -8.34 1.62 -2.79
C PHE A 248 -7.53 0.37 -2.42
N ALA A 249 -8.07 -0.41 -1.48
CA ALA A 249 -7.44 -1.62 -0.98
C ALA A 249 -7.22 -2.65 -2.10
N LYS A 250 -6.03 -3.26 -2.14
CA LYS A 250 -5.78 -4.51 -2.84
C LYS A 250 -6.00 -5.68 -1.89
N ASP A 251 -5.90 -6.91 -2.37
CA ASP A 251 -6.16 -8.09 -1.54
C ASP A 251 -5.22 -8.18 -0.33
N GLU A 252 -3.96 -7.80 -0.48
CA GLU A 252 -2.94 -7.81 0.57
C GLU A 252 -3.22 -6.83 1.73
N PHE A 253 -3.99 -5.79 1.48
CA PHE A 253 -4.51 -4.93 2.53
C PHE A 253 -5.27 -5.75 3.57
N TYR A 254 -6.13 -6.65 3.13
CA TYR A 254 -6.93 -7.50 4.01
C TYR A 254 -6.12 -8.59 4.68
N TYR A 255 -5.06 -9.09 4.02
CA TYR A 255 -4.11 -10.00 4.65
C TYR A 255 -3.40 -9.34 5.84
N LEU A 256 -2.85 -8.15 5.65
CA LEU A 256 -2.18 -7.41 6.72
C LEU A 256 -3.17 -6.94 7.80
N LYS A 257 -4.37 -6.51 7.42
CA LYS A 257 -5.42 -6.16 8.37
C LYS A 257 -5.78 -7.33 9.29
N ALA A 258 -5.85 -8.53 8.74
CA ALA A 258 -6.08 -9.74 9.53
C ALA A 258 -4.95 -10.04 10.53
N LEU A 259 -3.72 -9.60 10.25
CA LEU A 259 -2.57 -9.76 11.15
C LEU A 259 -2.45 -8.66 12.19
N TRP A 260 -2.85 -7.42 11.86
CA TRP A 260 -2.57 -6.22 12.63
C TRP A 260 -3.78 -5.67 13.40
N CYS A 261 -4.98 -6.16 13.11
CA CYS A 261 -6.21 -5.77 13.80
C CYS A 261 -6.84 -6.95 14.52
N ASP A 262 -7.43 -6.69 15.69
CA ASP A 262 -8.09 -7.73 16.52
C ASP A 262 -9.53 -8.02 16.08
N GLU A 263 -10.17 -7.05 15.42
CA GLU A 263 -11.54 -7.20 14.90
C GLU A 263 -11.63 -8.36 13.91
N PRO A 264 -12.68 -9.19 13.98
CA PRO A 264 -12.86 -10.29 13.03
C PRO A 264 -12.87 -9.78 11.61
N SER A 265 -12.09 -10.43 10.75
CA SER A 265 -11.98 -10.08 9.34
C SER A 265 -11.87 -11.32 8.48
N LEU A 266 -12.50 -11.27 7.32
CA LEU A 266 -12.44 -12.32 6.30
C LEU A 266 -12.57 -11.68 4.92
N HIS A 267 -11.60 -11.90 4.06
CA HIS A 267 -11.59 -11.42 2.69
C HIS A 267 -11.33 -12.58 1.73
N LEU A 268 -12.16 -12.67 0.72
CA LEU A 268 -12.04 -13.66 -0.34
C LEU A 268 -11.37 -13.07 -1.57
N LEU A 269 -10.52 -13.82 -2.22
CA LEU A 269 -10.03 -13.51 -3.56
C LEU A 269 -10.03 -14.80 -4.41
N PRO A 270 -10.30 -14.68 -5.71
CA PRO A 270 -10.66 -13.48 -6.49
C PRO A 270 -12.09 -13.02 -6.21
N HIS A 271 -12.48 -11.85 -6.75
CA HIS A 271 -13.88 -11.53 -6.92
C HIS A 271 -14.57 -12.59 -7.81
N TRP A 272 -15.92 -12.66 -7.77
CA TRP A 272 -16.63 -13.74 -8.47
C TRP A 272 -17.26 -13.33 -9.81
N ASN A 273 -16.69 -12.31 -10.47
CA ASN A 273 -17.03 -11.88 -11.84
C ASN A 273 -15.91 -12.33 -12.80
N LEU A 274 -15.84 -13.63 -13.10
CA LEU A 274 -14.78 -14.25 -13.91
C LEU A 274 -15.34 -14.71 -15.26
N ALA A 275 -16.02 -13.83 -15.98
CA ALA A 275 -16.60 -14.14 -17.28
C ALA A 275 -15.54 -14.70 -18.27
N GLY A 276 -15.87 -15.81 -18.90
CA GLY A 276 -14.95 -16.53 -19.81
C GLY A 276 -14.17 -17.65 -19.17
N HIS A 277 -14.27 -17.84 -17.84
CA HIS A 277 -13.63 -18.94 -17.10
C HIS A 277 -14.64 -19.98 -16.59
N GLU A 278 -15.88 -19.97 -17.11
CA GLU A 278 -16.93 -20.90 -16.69
C GLU A 278 -16.50 -22.35 -16.92
N GLY A 279 -16.54 -23.16 -15.85
CA GLY A 279 -16.12 -24.55 -15.87
C GLY A 279 -14.63 -24.79 -15.69
N GLU A 280 -13.81 -23.75 -15.59
CA GLU A 280 -12.39 -23.86 -15.28
C GLU A 280 -12.16 -24.01 -13.77
N GLU A 281 -11.05 -24.66 -13.40
CA GLU A 281 -10.58 -24.70 -12.02
C GLU A 281 -9.96 -23.35 -11.65
N VAL A 282 -10.46 -22.73 -10.61
CA VAL A 282 -10.00 -21.44 -10.07
C VAL A 282 -9.50 -21.61 -8.65
N GLU A 283 -8.40 -20.99 -8.33
CA GLU A 283 -7.87 -20.92 -6.97
C GLU A 283 -8.58 -19.80 -6.18
N VAL A 284 -9.06 -20.12 -4.98
CA VAL A 284 -9.70 -19.18 -4.06
C VAL A 284 -8.89 -19.12 -2.78
N TRP A 285 -8.55 -17.91 -2.34
CA TRP A 285 -7.90 -17.69 -1.04
C TRP A 285 -8.84 -16.93 -0.09
N ALA A 286 -8.65 -17.17 1.21
CA ALA A 286 -9.37 -16.48 2.26
C ALA A 286 -8.36 -15.90 3.27
N TYR A 287 -8.20 -14.58 3.27
CA TYR A 287 -7.40 -13.85 4.25
C TYR A 287 -8.25 -13.56 5.49
N THR A 288 -7.81 -14.02 6.66
CA THR A 288 -8.62 -13.93 7.87
C THR A 288 -7.76 -13.97 9.13
N ASN A 289 -8.32 -13.46 10.22
CA ASN A 289 -7.86 -13.70 11.61
C ASN A 289 -8.84 -14.58 12.42
N CYS A 290 -9.74 -15.30 11.72
CA CYS A 290 -10.55 -16.37 12.32
C CYS A 290 -9.72 -17.66 12.45
N ASP A 291 -10.13 -18.54 13.37
CA ASP A 291 -9.43 -19.81 13.63
C ASP A 291 -9.69 -20.84 12.52
N GLU A 292 -10.87 -20.78 11.91
CA GLU A 292 -11.33 -21.67 10.85
C GLU A 292 -12.17 -20.91 9.83
N VAL A 293 -12.16 -21.38 8.58
CA VAL A 293 -12.97 -20.85 7.48
C VAL A 293 -13.58 -22.00 6.70
N GLU A 294 -14.88 -21.91 6.44
CA GLU A 294 -15.59 -22.78 5.51
C GLU A 294 -16.00 -22.00 4.25
N LEU A 295 -15.61 -22.52 3.07
CA LEU A 295 -15.91 -21.92 1.77
C LEU A 295 -17.15 -22.56 1.14
N PHE A 296 -17.96 -21.73 0.46
CA PHE A 296 -19.15 -22.18 -0.27
C PHE A 296 -19.15 -21.60 -1.69
N VAL A 297 -19.56 -22.42 -2.65
CA VAL A 297 -19.88 -22.01 -4.02
C VAL A 297 -21.33 -22.35 -4.29
N ASN A 298 -22.16 -21.35 -4.57
CA ASN A 298 -23.62 -21.50 -4.77
C ASN A 298 -24.29 -22.32 -3.65
N GLY A 299 -23.93 -22.02 -2.39
CA GLY A 299 -24.45 -22.68 -1.20
C GLY A 299 -23.91 -24.10 -0.93
N LYS A 300 -23.06 -24.63 -1.81
CA LYS A 300 -22.41 -25.93 -1.61
C LYS A 300 -21.05 -25.75 -0.90
N SER A 301 -20.87 -26.43 0.23
CA SER A 301 -19.59 -26.43 0.95
C SER A 301 -18.47 -27.01 0.10
N MET A 302 -17.33 -26.29 0.10
CA MET A 302 -16.05 -26.71 -0.50
C MET A 302 -15.08 -27.20 0.57
N GLY A 303 -15.55 -27.31 1.82
CA GLY A 303 -14.79 -27.76 2.99
C GLY A 303 -14.33 -26.62 3.89
N GLN A 304 -14.07 -26.99 5.14
CA GLN A 304 -13.59 -26.13 6.20
C GLN A 304 -12.07 -26.33 6.38
N GLN A 305 -11.36 -25.26 6.63
CA GLN A 305 -9.91 -25.27 6.90
C GLN A 305 -9.63 -24.52 8.20
N ARG A 306 -8.72 -25.08 8.99
CA ARG A 306 -8.13 -24.40 10.14
C ARG A 306 -7.04 -23.45 9.62
N ILE A 307 -7.01 -22.23 10.15
CA ILE A 307 -6.07 -21.19 9.75
C ILE A 307 -5.15 -20.87 10.94
N GLU A 308 -3.86 -21.01 10.72
CA GLU A 308 -2.87 -20.57 11.69
C GLU A 308 -2.50 -19.11 11.45
N ARG A 309 -2.05 -18.40 12.48
CA ARG A 309 -1.64 -16.99 12.35
C ARG A 309 -0.56 -16.84 11.27
N GLY A 310 -0.79 -15.91 10.36
CA GLY A 310 0.11 -15.66 9.22
C GLY A 310 -0.08 -16.60 8.03
N ASP A 311 -1.03 -17.55 8.13
CA ASP A 311 -1.48 -18.37 7.00
C ASP A 311 -2.87 -17.91 6.51
N TYR A 312 -3.43 -18.58 5.53
CA TYR A 312 -4.73 -18.28 4.94
C TYR A 312 -5.33 -19.51 4.27
N GLY A 313 -6.66 -19.52 4.16
CA GLY A 313 -7.40 -20.59 3.49
C GLY A 313 -7.11 -20.63 1.99
N ARG A 314 -7.05 -21.85 1.42
CA ARG A 314 -6.79 -22.08 -0.02
C ARG A 314 -7.65 -23.22 -0.53
N TRP A 315 -8.45 -22.95 -1.55
CA TRP A 315 -9.25 -23.96 -2.23
C TRP A 315 -9.03 -23.89 -3.73
N ARG A 316 -9.27 -25.02 -4.40
CA ARG A 316 -9.41 -25.09 -5.85
C ARG A 316 -10.83 -25.51 -6.14
N VAL A 317 -11.56 -24.70 -6.88
CA VAL A 317 -12.97 -24.89 -7.15
C VAL A 317 -13.26 -24.68 -8.63
N ILE A 318 -14.28 -25.33 -9.14
CA ILE A 318 -14.74 -25.06 -10.51
C ILE A 318 -15.55 -23.77 -10.50
N TYR A 319 -15.12 -22.79 -11.29
CA TYR A 319 -15.87 -21.54 -11.41
C TYR A 319 -17.24 -21.79 -12.02
N THR A 320 -18.25 -21.38 -11.30
CA THR A 320 -19.65 -21.35 -11.72
C THR A 320 -20.24 -20.01 -11.31
N PRO A 321 -20.80 -19.24 -12.25
CA PRO A 321 -21.46 -17.97 -11.92
C PRO A 321 -22.49 -18.14 -10.80
N GLY A 322 -22.62 -17.11 -9.96
CA GLY A 322 -23.50 -17.11 -8.81
C GLY A 322 -22.82 -16.54 -7.57
N GLU A 323 -22.86 -17.27 -6.46
CA GLU A 323 -22.37 -16.85 -5.16
C GLU A 323 -21.06 -17.59 -4.78
N LEU A 324 -20.06 -16.84 -4.36
CA LEU A 324 -18.91 -17.30 -3.58
C LEU A 324 -19.03 -16.71 -2.18
N SER A 325 -19.16 -17.56 -1.16
CA SER A 325 -19.23 -17.11 0.22
C SER A 325 -18.33 -17.92 1.14
N ALA A 326 -17.94 -17.32 2.26
CA ALA A 326 -17.20 -18.02 3.30
C ALA A 326 -17.65 -17.57 4.69
N VAL A 327 -17.66 -18.51 5.62
CA VAL A 327 -17.94 -18.28 7.04
C VAL A 327 -16.65 -18.46 7.83
N GLY A 328 -16.27 -17.42 8.56
CA GLY A 328 -15.16 -17.43 9.51
C GLY A 328 -15.65 -17.79 10.92
N TYR A 329 -14.92 -18.66 11.60
CA TYR A 329 -15.24 -19.11 12.97
C TYR A 329 -14.13 -18.71 13.93
N ARG A 330 -14.53 -18.21 15.12
CA ARG A 330 -13.64 -18.03 16.28
C ARG A 330 -14.17 -18.85 17.44
N ASN A 331 -13.32 -19.66 18.04
CA ASN A 331 -13.70 -20.56 19.14
C ASN A 331 -14.92 -21.44 18.85
N GLY A 332 -15.08 -21.85 17.60
CA GLY A 332 -16.19 -22.66 17.10
C GLY A 332 -17.50 -21.93 16.83
N GLU A 333 -17.55 -20.60 17.02
CA GLU A 333 -18.71 -19.78 16.72
C GLU A 333 -18.52 -19.02 15.40
N ALA A 334 -19.56 -19.00 14.56
CA ALA A 334 -19.58 -18.21 13.31
C ALA A 334 -19.52 -16.71 13.64
N THR A 335 -18.46 -16.04 13.20
CA THR A 335 -18.15 -14.67 13.59
C THR A 335 -18.20 -13.69 12.40
N TYR A 336 -17.92 -14.18 11.21
CA TYR A 336 -17.84 -13.32 10.01
C TYR A 336 -18.34 -14.05 8.77
N LEU A 337 -19.01 -13.31 7.88
CA LEU A 337 -19.45 -13.77 6.57
C LEU A 337 -18.81 -12.88 5.50
N ALA A 338 -18.09 -13.49 4.55
CA ALA A 338 -17.64 -12.83 3.32
C ALA A 338 -18.49 -13.33 2.14
N LEU A 339 -18.81 -12.42 1.23
CA LEU A 339 -19.71 -12.71 0.11
C LEU A 339 -19.25 -11.98 -1.16
N HIS A 340 -19.11 -12.71 -2.25
CA HIS A 340 -18.96 -12.19 -3.60
C HIS A 340 -20.04 -12.78 -4.50
N ASN A 341 -20.63 -11.96 -5.33
CA ASN A 341 -21.62 -12.39 -6.31
C ASN A 341 -21.12 -12.14 -7.73
N THR A 342 -21.48 -13.02 -8.64
CA THR A 342 -21.43 -12.70 -10.06
C THR A 342 -22.54 -11.72 -10.36
N VAL A 343 -22.18 -10.51 -10.75
CA VAL A 343 -23.11 -9.41 -11.02
C VAL A 343 -23.04 -9.00 -12.49
N ALA A 344 -24.12 -8.44 -13.00
CA ALA A 344 -24.20 -7.89 -14.35
C ALA A 344 -23.40 -6.57 -14.47
N THR A 345 -23.55 -5.89 -15.60
CA THR A 345 -22.96 -4.55 -15.82
C THR A 345 -23.52 -3.53 -14.84
N ALA A 346 -22.69 -2.56 -14.49
CA ALA A 346 -23.10 -1.51 -13.56
C ALA A 346 -24.29 -0.71 -14.10
N ASN A 347 -25.25 -0.44 -13.21
CA ASN A 347 -26.44 0.34 -13.50
C ASN A 347 -26.64 1.55 -12.57
N SER A 348 -25.78 1.69 -11.57
CA SER A 348 -25.85 2.78 -10.62
C SER A 348 -24.44 3.12 -10.04
N VAL A 349 -24.38 4.27 -9.39
CA VAL A 349 -23.16 4.81 -8.77
C VAL A 349 -23.43 5.06 -7.30
N GLU A 350 -22.52 4.59 -6.46
CA GLU A 350 -22.44 4.96 -5.04
C GLU A 350 -21.25 5.89 -4.83
N THR A 351 -21.46 6.97 -4.07
CA THR A 351 -20.39 7.89 -3.69
C THR A 351 -20.25 7.95 -2.17
N SER A 352 -19.02 8.01 -1.69
CA SER A 352 -18.74 8.21 -0.28
C SER A 352 -17.65 9.27 -0.11
N GLU A 353 -17.89 10.23 0.77
CA GLU A 353 -16.93 11.29 1.08
C GLU A 353 -16.19 10.96 2.38
N ALA A 354 -14.85 11.07 2.34
CA ALA A 354 -14.03 10.85 3.51
C ALA A 354 -14.26 11.96 4.56
N ARG A 355 -14.35 11.56 5.83
CA ARG A 355 -14.43 12.49 6.96
C ARG A 355 -13.04 12.89 7.37
N LEU A 356 -12.63 14.12 7.02
CA LEU A 356 -11.30 14.66 7.25
C LEU A 356 -11.38 15.88 8.17
N GLN A 357 -10.30 16.14 8.91
CA GLN A 357 -10.15 17.34 9.75
C GLN A 357 -9.58 18.51 8.93
N ARG A 358 -8.76 18.18 7.90
CA ARG A 358 -8.25 19.17 6.95
C ARG A 358 -9.33 19.44 5.89
N ASP A 359 -9.50 20.69 5.52
CA ASP A 359 -10.59 21.19 4.68
C ASP A 359 -10.13 21.84 3.36
N ASP A 360 -8.84 21.71 3.03
CA ASP A 360 -8.27 22.25 1.79
C ASP A 360 -8.72 21.49 0.53
N CYS A 361 -9.22 20.27 0.71
CA CYS A 361 -9.96 19.53 -0.32
C CYS A 361 -10.90 18.46 0.29
N ARG A 362 -11.82 17.99 -0.55
CA ARG A 362 -12.71 16.84 -0.29
C ARG A 362 -12.23 15.65 -1.09
N VAL A 363 -12.30 14.46 -0.52
CA VAL A 363 -11.97 13.20 -1.18
C VAL A 363 -13.24 12.37 -1.29
N VAL A 364 -13.67 12.10 -2.51
CA VAL A 364 -14.91 11.37 -2.79
C VAL A 364 -14.57 10.11 -3.57
N ASP A 365 -14.82 8.97 -2.92
CA ASP A 365 -14.73 7.66 -3.54
C ASP A 365 -16.01 7.34 -4.30
N ILE A 366 -15.86 6.76 -5.47
CA ILE A 366 -16.93 6.36 -6.38
C ILE A 366 -16.86 4.84 -6.56
N ARG A 367 -17.99 4.16 -6.42
CA ARG A 367 -18.15 2.74 -6.68
C ARG A 367 -19.26 2.49 -7.69
N LEU A 368 -19.02 1.58 -8.62
CA LEU A 368 -20.00 1.16 -9.60
C LEU A 368 -20.75 -0.06 -9.09
N MET A 369 -22.07 0.04 -9.11
CA MET A 369 -22.98 -0.92 -8.51
C MET A 369 -23.95 -1.49 -9.54
N CYS A 370 -24.40 -2.72 -9.31
CA CYS A 370 -25.52 -3.35 -9.99
C CYS A 370 -26.51 -3.84 -8.94
N ASP A 371 -27.70 -3.25 -8.89
CA ASP A 371 -28.75 -3.60 -7.93
C ASP A 371 -28.26 -3.67 -6.46
N GLY A 372 -27.40 -2.71 -6.08
CA GLY A 372 -26.83 -2.60 -4.74
C GLY A 372 -25.59 -3.48 -4.47
N ALA A 373 -25.14 -4.29 -5.44
CA ALA A 373 -23.92 -5.06 -5.35
C ALA A 373 -22.76 -4.39 -6.12
N PHE A 374 -21.55 -4.42 -5.57
CA PHE A 374 -20.35 -3.87 -6.21
C PHE A 374 -19.98 -4.64 -7.48
N VAL A 375 -19.63 -3.92 -8.56
CA VAL A 375 -19.21 -4.51 -9.85
C VAL A 375 -17.68 -4.40 -10.01
N PRO A 376 -16.92 -5.42 -9.61
CA PRO A 376 -15.46 -5.36 -9.52
C PRO A 376 -14.75 -5.34 -10.87
N THR A 377 -15.46 -5.48 -11.98
CA THR A 377 -14.90 -5.49 -13.35
C THR A 377 -15.32 -4.27 -14.18
N ALA A 378 -16.14 -3.37 -13.60
CA ALA A 378 -16.66 -2.22 -14.32
C ALA A 378 -15.56 -1.19 -14.63
N CYS A 379 -15.55 -0.73 -15.88
CA CYS A 379 -14.63 0.29 -16.40
C CYS A 379 -15.37 1.37 -17.18
N ASP A 380 -16.56 1.72 -16.71
CA ASP A 380 -17.46 2.64 -17.38
C ASP A 380 -16.94 4.08 -17.33
N ARG A 381 -17.36 4.87 -18.31
CA ARG A 381 -17.18 6.31 -18.30
C ARG A 381 -18.23 6.95 -17.41
N LEU A 382 -17.82 7.94 -16.65
CA LEU A 382 -18.67 8.63 -15.68
C LEU A 382 -18.71 10.11 -16.00
N ARG A 383 -19.91 10.68 -16.11
CA ARG A 383 -20.10 12.12 -16.14
C ARG A 383 -20.15 12.63 -14.72
N VAL A 384 -19.25 13.55 -14.38
CA VAL A 384 -19.21 14.27 -13.12
C VAL A 384 -19.72 15.68 -13.37
N ALA A 385 -20.72 16.12 -12.63
CA ALA A 385 -21.15 17.51 -12.61
C ALA A 385 -21.06 18.07 -11.19
N VAL A 386 -20.66 19.34 -11.08
CA VAL A 386 -20.44 20.02 -9.80
C VAL A 386 -21.20 21.32 -9.70
N ALA A 387 -21.72 21.62 -8.52
CA ALA A 387 -22.44 22.86 -8.23
C ALA A 387 -21.52 24.09 -8.30
N ASP A 388 -22.10 25.29 -8.29
CA ASP A 388 -21.37 26.55 -8.18
C ASP A 388 -20.56 26.59 -6.87
N GLY A 389 -19.31 27.06 -6.98
CA GLY A 389 -18.39 27.11 -5.83
C GLY A 389 -17.59 25.81 -5.61
N VAL A 390 -17.89 24.73 -6.33
CA VAL A 390 -17.09 23.50 -6.32
C VAL A 390 -16.14 23.47 -7.52
N GLU A 391 -14.89 23.13 -7.26
CA GLU A 391 -13.81 22.94 -8.26
C GLU A 391 -13.37 21.46 -8.26
N ILE A 392 -13.26 20.85 -9.43
CA ILE A 392 -12.63 19.54 -9.60
C ILE A 392 -11.12 19.76 -9.66
N VAL A 393 -10.41 19.45 -8.57
CA VAL A 393 -8.95 19.60 -8.46
C VAL A 393 -8.24 18.48 -9.21
N GLY A 394 -8.83 17.29 -9.18
CA GLY A 394 -8.29 16.11 -9.86
C GLY A 394 -9.16 14.88 -9.71
N TRP A 395 -8.78 13.83 -10.42
CA TRP A 395 -9.45 12.53 -10.33
C TRP A 395 -8.47 11.38 -10.56
N GLY A 396 -8.84 10.20 -10.14
CA GLY A 396 -8.08 8.98 -10.34
C GLY A 396 -8.97 7.75 -10.33
N ASN A 397 -8.48 6.63 -10.83
CA ASN A 397 -9.18 5.34 -10.81
C ASN A 397 -8.32 4.18 -10.27
N GLY A 398 -7.08 4.48 -9.87
CA GLY A 398 -6.16 3.48 -9.31
C GLY A 398 -5.48 2.58 -10.34
N ASP A 399 -5.81 2.67 -11.62
CA ASP A 399 -5.22 1.84 -12.67
C ASP A 399 -3.74 2.17 -12.90
N SER A 400 -2.89 1.16 -12.78
CA SER A 400 -1.44 1.27 -12.94
C SER A 400 -0.99 1.55 -14.38
N ALA A 401 -1.80 1.19 -15.38
CA ALA A 401 -1.51 1.38 -16.80
C ALA A 401 -2.25 2.58 -17.40
N PHE A 402 -3.14 3.23 -16.65
CA PHE A 402 -3.96 4.33 -17.15
C PHE A 402 -3.13 5.57 -17.48
N LYS A 403 -3.44 6.17 -18.62
CA LYS A 403 -2.83 7.42 -19.07
C LYS A 403 -3.89 8.51 -19.09
N TYR A 404 -3.77 9.42 -18.15
CA TYR A 404 -4.63 10.60 -18.10
C TYR A 404 -4.37 11.48 -19.33
N ARG A 405 -5.26 11.43 -20.31
CA ARG A 405 -5.16 12.24 -21.52
C ARG A 405 -5.70 13.65 -21.31
N GLU A 406 -6.74 13.74 -20.49
CA GLU A 406 -7.44 14.97 -20.19
C GLU A 406 -7.54 15.18 -18.67
N ARG A 407 -7.47 16.43 -18.29
CA ARG A 407 -7.65 16.86 -16.90
C ARG A 407 -8.69 17.96 -16.86
N PRO A 408 -9.52 18.02 -15.79
CA PRO A 408 -10.43 19.13 -15.62
C PRO A 408 -9.67 20.45 -15.58
N SER A 409 -10.21 21.47 -16.23
CA SER A 409 -9.72 22.85 -16.15
C SER A 409 -10.41 23.56 -14.98
N ARG A 410 -9.74 24.57 -14.44
CA ARG A 410 -10.33 25.40 -13.40
C ARG A 410 -11.62 26.05 -13.91
N GLY A 411 -12.73 25.78 -13.20
CA GLY A 411 -14.05 26.30 -13.56
C GLY A 411 -14.92 25.36 -14.42
N ASP A 412 -14.39 24.20 -14.83
CA ASP A 412 -15.22 23.19 -15.46
C ASP A 412 -16.31 22.74 -14.49
N LYS A 413 -17.56 22.73 -14.96
CA LYS A 413 -18.74 22.31 -14.21
C LYS A 413 -19.14 20.87 -14.52
N GLU A 414 -18.64 20.35 -15.62
CA GLU A 414 -18.88 18.98 -16.07
C GLU A 414 -17.59 18.39 -16.63
N PHE A 415 -17.29 17.16 -16.30
CA PHE A 415 -16.12 16.46 -16.78
C PHE A 415 -16.38 14.95 -16.88
N ILE A 416 -15.76 14.28 -17.85
CA ILE A 416 -15.85 12.83 -18.01
C ILE A 416 -14.61 12.18 -17.42
N ILE A 417 -14.82 11.21 -16.51
CA ILE A 417 -13.79 10.35 -15.94
C ILE A 417 -14.04 8.90 -16.34
N GLU A 418 -13.08 8.03 -16.04
CA GLU A 418 -13.19 6.60 -16.30
C GLU A 418 -12.98 5.83 -14.99
N ALA A 419 -13.85 4.87 -14.69
CA ALA A 419 -13.65 3.93 -13.61
C ALA A 419 -12.65 2.82 -14.00
N PHE A 420 -12.04 2.20 -13.02
CA PHE A 420 -11.23 1.00 -13.19
C PHE A 420 -11.59 -0.02 -12.12
N ASN A 421 -11.99 -1.21 -12.61
CA ASN A 421 -12.41 -2.30 -11.75
C ASN A 421 -13.36 -1.83 -10.63
N GLY A 422 -14.41 -1.13 -11.07
CA GLY A 422 -15.52 -0.67 -10.24
C GLY A 422 -15.27 0.62 -9.45
N CYS A 423 -14.08 1.23 -9.52
CA CYS A 423 -13.75 2.37 -8.67
C CYS A 423 -13.22 3.58 -9.46
N ALA A 424 -13.53 4.77 -8.93
CA ALA A 424 -12.90 6.03 -9.26
C ALA A 424 -12.87 6.94 -8.02
N GLN A 425 -12.10 8.03 -8.07
CA GLN A 425 -11.98 8.98 -6.96
C GLN A 425 -11.91 10.41 -7.49
N LEU A 426 -12.61 11.32 -6.82
CA LEU A 426 -12.55 12.76 -7.08
C LEU A 426 -11.85 13.47 -5.93
N ILE A 427 -11.06 14.47 -6.28
CA ILE A 427 -10.50 15.45 -5.36
C ILE A 427 -11.14 16.79 -5.70
N LEU A 428 -11.88 17.34 -4.74
CA LEU A 428 -12.71 18.52 -4.95
C LEU A 428 -12.28 19.63 -3.98
N ARG A 429 -12.54 20.88 -4.36
CA ARG A 429 -12.40 22.04 -3.49
C ARG A 429 -13.73 22.79 -3.45
N GLY A 430 -14.06 23.34 -2.29
CA GLY A 430 -15.32 24.04 -2.06
C GLY A 430 -16.47 23.15 -1.61
N ALA A 431 -17.49 23.77 -1.03
CA ALA A 431 -18.70 23.11 -0.55
C ALA A 431 -19.80 23.19 -1.62
N GLY A 432 -20.54 22.14 -1.80
CA GLY A 432 -21.68 22.03 -2.74
C GLY A 432 -21.86 20.61 -3.24
N ASP A 433 -22.97 20.40 -3.89
CA ASP A 433 -23.40 19.10 -4.40
C ASP A 433 -22.60 18.69 -5.63
N ILE A 434 -22.50 17.38 -5.81
CA ILE A 434 -21.96 16.73 -6.99
C ILE A 434 -22.95 15.69 -7.49
N SER A 435 -22.98 15.47 -8.80
CA SER A 435 -23.63 14.30 -9.38
C SER A 435 -22.62 13.50 -10.18
N VAL A 436 -22.76 12.17 -10.12
CA VAL A 436 -21.96 11.23 -10.89
C VAL A 436 -22.89 10.24 -11.55
N GLU A 437 -22.81 10.13 -12.87
CA GLU A 437 -23.69 9.29 -13.68
C GLU A 437 -22.88 8.44 -14.65
N ILE A 438 -23.33 7.19 -14.89
CA ILE A 438 -22.75 6.33 -15.93
C ILE A 438 -23.12 6.90 -17.29
N VAL A 439 -22.13 7.11 -18.15
CA VAL A 439 -22.35 7.52 -19.55
C VAL A 439 -22.58 6.27 -20.39
N GLN A 440 -23.74 6.18 -20.99
CA GLN A 440 -24.10 5.11 -21.92
C GLN A 440 -23.35 5.22 -23.24
#